data_86436743b7efa830c0b8b40269961afd
#
_entry.id   86436743b7efa830c0b8b40269961afd
#
_cell.length_a   1.000
_cell.length_b   1.000
_cell.length_c   1.000
_cell.angle_alpha   90.00
_cell.angle_beta   90.00
_cell.angle_gamma   90.00
#
_symmetry.space_group_name_H-M   'P 1'
#
loop_
_entity.id
_entity.type
_entity.pdbx_description
1 polymer ?
#
loop_
_entity_poly.entity_id
_entity_poly.type
_entity_poly.pdbx_seq_one_letter_code
_entity_poly.pdbx_strand_id
1 'polypeptide(L)'
;MKVSTLAAALCAAMALAATPAFAGECPANQVRPHTELNGPTMPDRVTDTVIGSLDLGPQYNVPGRTFRMRRLEIRPGGVVPMHSHADRPAHIYVVRGRITEHRSTCAVPIIHRAGDVAVEGGDLTHWWRNDSGGTVVLISADILPPAGDPDESM
;
A
#
# COMPACT_ATOMS: atom_id res chain seq x y z
N MET A 1 31.01 -41.82 -52.74
CA MET A 1 31.27 -40.85 -51.70
C MET A 1 29.96 -40.08 -51.46
N LYS A 2 29.31 -40.27 -50.30
CA LYS A 2 28.07 -39.55 -49.90
C LYS A 2 28.48 -38.58 -48.83
N VAL A 3 28.29 -37.28 -49.08
CA VAL A 3 28.54 -36.22 -48.15
C VAL A 3 27.22 -35.89 -47.43
N SER A 4 27.13 -36.23 -46.13
CA SER A 4 26.00 -35.89 -45.30
C SER A 4 26.21 -34.49 -44.67
N THR A 5 25.37 -33.54 -45.05
CA THR A 5 25.30 -32.21 -44.43
C THR A 5 24.46 -32.25 -43.17
N LEU A 6 25.10 -32.09 -41.99
CA LEU A 6 24.40 -31.87 -40.72
C LEU A 6 23.93 -30.39 -40.71
N ALA A 7 22.62 -30.19 -40.66
CA ALA A 7 22.04 -28.91 -40.37
C ALA A 7 21.94 -28.71 -38.82
N ALA A 8 22.73 -27.80 -38.30
CA ALA A 8 22.66 -27.39 -36.90
C ALA A 8 21.51 -26.38 -36.73
N ALA A 9 20.47 -26.78 -36.03
CA ALA A 9 19.36 -25.91 -35.65
C ALA A 9 19.77 -25.10 -34.41
N LEU A 10 19.96 -23.80 -34.58
CA LEU A 10 20.22 -22.85 -33.50
C LEU A 10 18.89 -22.46 -32.83
N CYS A 11 18.57 -23.07 -31.67
CA CYS A 11 17.46 -22.62 -30.82
C CYS A 11 17.89 -21.39 -30.07
N ALA A 12 17.47 -20.20 -30.53
CA ALA A 12 17.59 -18.96 -29.75
C ALA A 12 16.55 -18.98 -28.61
N ALA A 13 17.01 -19.24 -27.40
CA ALA A 13 16.20 -19.06 -26.21
C ALA A 13 16.02 -17.56 -25.96
N MET A 14 14.84 -17.01 -26.26
CA MET A 14 14.44 -15.69 -25.77
C MET A 14 14.23 -15.77 -24.27
N ALA A 15 15.20 -15.30 -23.50
CA ALA A 15 15.02 -15.01 -22.08
C ALA A 15 14.06 -13.82 -21.97
N LEU A 16 12.80 -14.08 -21.66
CA LEU A 16 11.89 -13.03 -21.16
C LEU A 16 12.48 -12.54 -19.84
N ALA A 17 13.08 -11.35 -19.86
CA ALA A 17 13.41 -10.63 -18.63
C ALA A 17 12.09 -10.28 -17.95
N ALA A 18 11.68 -11.07 -16.94
CA ALA A 18 10.62 -10.69 -16.04
C ALA A 18 11.13 -9.45 -15.28
N THR A 19 10.59 -8.27 -15.62
CA THR A 19 10.75 -7.10 -14.75
C THR A 19 10.20 -7.47 -13.39
N PRO A 20 10.91 -7.20 -12.26
CA PRO A 20 10.34 -7.39 -10.95
C PRO A 20 9.08 -6.54 -10.88
N ALA A 21 7.91 -7.18 -10.84
CA ALA A 21 6.70 -6.51 -10.41
C ALA A 21 6.95 -6.17 -8.94
N PHE A 22 7.09 -4.89 -8.61
CA PHE A 22 7.04 -4.44 -7.24
C PHE A 22 5.64 -4.81 -6.75
N ALA A 23 5.56 -5.88 -5.95
CA ALA A 23 4.32 -6.29 -5.34
C ALA A 23 3.85 -5.15 -4.44
N GLY A 24 2.58 -4.75 -4.55
CA GLY A 24 2.03 -3.65 -3.78
C GLY A 24 2.05 -2.27 -4.45
N GLU A 25 2.33 -2.17 -5.74
CA GLU A 25 2.21 -0.92 -6.50
C GLU A 25 1.09 -1.00 -7.56
N CYS A 26 0.57 0.18 -7.92
CA CYS A 26 -0.33 0.27 -9.07
C CYS A 26 0.42 -0.12 -10.34
N PRO A 27 -0.10 -1.05 -11.15
CA PRO A 27 0.52 -1.36 -12.44
C PRO A 27 0.70 -0.10 -13.28
N ALA A 28 1.86 0.08 -13.91
CA ALA A 28 2.21 1.31 -14.61
C ALA A 28 1.18 1.74 -15.69
N ASN A 29 0.53 0.77 -16.34
CA ASN A 29 -0.52 1.01 -17.32
C ASN A 29 -1.92 1.25 -16.71
N GLN A 30 -2.05 1.23 -15.37
CA GLN A 30 -3.28 1.46 -14.62
C GLN A 30 -3.20 2.71 -13.73
N VAL A 31 -2.06 3.38 -13.71
CA VAL A 31 -1.90 4.67 -13.02
C VAL A 31 -2.79 5.72 -13.72
N ARG A 32 -3.50 6.51 -12.93
CA ARG A 32 -4.38 7.57 -13.41
C ARG A 32 -4.27 8.82 -12.53
N PRO A 33 -4.65 10.00 -13.00
CA PRO A 33 -4.85 11.16 -12.14
C PRO A 33 -5.84 10.84 -11.03
N HIS A 34 -5.78 11.59 -9.91
CA HIS A 34 -6.77 11.47 -8.85
C HIS A 34 -8.21 11.49 -9.40
N THR A 35 -9.00 10.53 -8.98
CA THR A 35 -10.43 10.44 -9.30
C THR A 35 -11.21 10.23 -8.03
N GLU A 36 -12.43 10.72 -7.98
CA GLU A 36 -13.33 10.44 -6.87
C GLU A 36 -13.48 8.94 -6.67
N LEU A 37 -13.34 8.52 -5.44
CA LEU A 37 -13.39 7.13 -5.03
C LEU A 37 -14.62 6.90 -4.15
N ASN A 38 -15.37 5.85 -4.44
CA ASN A 38 -16.46 5.40 -3.59
C ASN A 38 -15.97 4.21 -2.74
N GLY A 39 -16.24 4.25 -1.45
CA GLY A 39 -15.80 3.20 -0.54
C GLY A 39 -16.46 3.29 0.82
N PRO A 40 -16.24 2.29 1.68
CA PRO A 40 -16.76 2.28 3.04
C PRO A 40 -16.16 3.45 3.84
N THR A 41 -17.00 4.12 4.63
CA THR A 41 -16.62 5.26 5.46
C THR A 41 -16.49 4.93 6.94
N MET A 42 -16.76 3.66 7.31
CA MET A 42 -16.65 3.20 8.70
C MET A 42 -15.72 1.98 8.76
N PRO A 43 -14.89 1.87 9.81
CA PRO A 43 -14.06 0.69 10.02
C PRO A 43 -14.94 -0.52 10.37
N ASP A 44 -14.54 -1.69 9.86
CA ASP A 44 -15.16 -2.96 10.23
C ASP A 44 -14.07 -4.00 10.53
N ARG A 45 -14.19 -4.71 11.65
CA ARG A 45 -13.29 -5.80 12.07
C ARG A 45 -11.80 -5.43 12.05
N VAL A 46 -11.48 -4.18 12.38
CA VAL A 46 -10.14 -3.64 12.52
C VAL A 46 -9.88 -3.29 13.97
N THR A 47 -8.72 -3.71 14.46
CA THR A 47 -8.14 -3.20 15.70
C THR A 47 -6.96 -2.32 15.31
N ASP A 48 -6.94 -1.07 15.77
CA ASP A 48 -5.88 -0.11 15.52
C ASP A 48 -5.28 0.33 16.88
N THR A 49 -3.99 0.13 17.04
CA THR A 49 -3.27 0.40 18.29
C THR A 49 -2.05 1.25 18.01
N VAL A 50 -1.98 2.42 18.64
CA VAL A 50 -0.76 3.24 18.65
C VAL A 50 0.31 2.50 19.45
N ILE A 51 1.43 2.21 18.81
CA ILE A 51 2.58 1.50 19.41
C ILE A 51 3.78 2.41 19.66
N GLY A 52 3.75 3.64 19.15
CA GLY A 52 4.76 4.65 19.40
C GLY A 52 4.33 5.99 18.82
N SER A 53 4.75 7.08 19.48
CA SER A 53 4.54 8.44 18.99
C SER A 53 5.67 9.36 19.44
N LEU A 54 5.98 10.36 18.63
CA LEU A 54 7.03 11.35 18.88
C LEU A 54 6.55 12.72 18.39
N ASP A 55 6.49 13.70 19.30
CA ASP A 55 6.26 15.09 18.95
C ASP A 55 7.49 15.64 18.18
N LEU A 56 7.25 16.15 16.98
CA LEU A 56 8.31 16.67 16.12
C LEU A 56 8.61 18.16 16.37
N GLY A 57 7.78 18.85 17.15
CA GLY A 57 7.96 20.29 17.41
C GLY A 57 9.25 20.62 18.15
N PRO A 58 9.46 20.10 19.37
CA PRO A 58 10.55 20.56 20.24
C PRO A 58 11.96 20.26 19.71
N GLN A 59 12.16 19.13 19.07
CA GLN A 59 13.51 18.67 18.67
C GLN A 59 13.80 18.83 17.19
N TYR A 60 12.78 18.81 16.35
CA TYR A 60 12.93 18.78 14.89
C TYR A 60 12.41 20.06 14.22
N ASN A 61 11.89 21.00 14.99
CA ASN A 61 11.34 22.27 14.51
C ASN A 61 10.20 22.09 13.49
N VAL A 62 9.34 21.09 13.73
CA VAL A 62 8.12 20.79 12.94
C VAL A 62 6.90 20.91 13.87
N PRO A 63 6.52 22.13 14.25
CA PRO A 63 5.49 22.35 15.27
C PRO A 63 4.13 21.78 14.84
N GLY A 64 3.41 21.22 15.80
CA GLY A 64 2.08 20.65 15.60
C GLY A 64 2.04 19.30 14.87
N ARG A 65 3.20 18.73 14.52
CA ARG A 65 3.27 17.43 13.87
C ARG A 65 3.74 16.35 14.83
N THR A 66 3.14 15.18 14.71
CA THR A 66 3.50 13.97 15.47
C THR A 66 3.86 12.84 14.51
N PHE A 67 5.05 12.27 14.65
CA PHE A 67 5.38 10.99 14.03
C PHE A 67 4.76 9.88 14.87
N ARG A 68 3.90 9.06 14.25
CA ARG A 68 3.15 8.00 14.91
C ARG A 68 3.42 6.66 14.25
N MET A 69 3.50 5.61 15.06
CA MET A 69 3.45 4.22 14.60
C MET A 69 2.23 3.52 15.17
N ARG A 70 1.51 2.80 14.32
CA ARG A 70 0.33 2.01 14.68
C ARG A 70 0.48 0.57 14.20
N ARG A 71 -0.11 -0.33 14.94
CA ARG A 71 -0.32 -1.72 14.55
C ARG A 71 -1.79 -1.95 14.29
N LEU A 72 -2.13 -2.34 13.06
CA LEU A 72 -3.48 -2.66 12.66
C LEU A 72 -3.63 -4.17 12.50
N GLU A 73 -4.70 -4.74 13.03
CA GLU A 73 -5.12 -6.12 12.81
C GLU A 73 -6.47 -6.12 12.12
N ILE A 74 -6.50 -6.62 10.88
CA ILE A 74 -7.71 -6.65 10.06
C ILE A 74 -8.14 -8.10 9.90
N ARG A 75 -9.28 -8.46 10.49
CA ARG A 75 -9.86 -9.81 10.39
C ARG A 75 -10.42 -10.07 8.98
N PRO A 76 -10.68 -11.33 8.59
CA PRO A 76 -11.34 -11.64 7.32
C PRO A 76 -12.60 -10.83 7.09
N GLY A 77 -12.71 -10.20 5.90
CA GLY A 77 -13.77 -9.27 5.54
C GLY A 77 -13.67 -7.89 6.16
N GLY A 78 -12.65 -7.63 6.99
CA GLY A 78 -12.46 -6.34 7.66
C GLY A 78 -12.03 -5.23 6.70
N VAL A 79 -12.33 -4.00 7.09
CA VAL A 79 -12.15 -2.80 6.25
C VAL A 79 -11.48 -1.70 7.04
N VAL A 80 -10.39 -1.14 6.50
CA VAL A 80 -9.88 0.19 6.85
C VAL A 80 -10.65 1.18 5.98
N PRO A 81 -11.43 2.12 6.55
CA PRO A 81 -12.35 2.94 5.79
C PRO A 81 -11.64 3.94 4.90
N MET A 82 -12.40 4.55 4.00
CA MET A 82 -11.91 5.56 3.09
C MET A 82 -11.40 6.79 3.84
N HIS A 83 -10.20 7.23 3.53
CA HIS A 83 -9.56 8.41 4.11
C HIS A 83 -8.54 9.03 3.14
N SER A 84 -8.11 10.24 3.45
CA SER A 84 -7.16 11.04 2.67
C SER A 84 -5.76 11.01 3.27
N HIS A 85 -4.76 11.21 2.42
CA HIS A 85 -3.37 11.43 2.80
C HIS A 85 -2.83 12.81 2.35
N ALA A 86 -3.73 13.76 2.07
CA ALA A 86 -3.35 15.10 1.58
C ALA A 86 -2.37 15.81 2.52
N ASP A 87 -2.57 15.70 3.82
CA ASP A 87 -1.69 16.30 4.85
C ASP A 87 -1.13 15.27 5.86
N ARG A 88 -1.26 13.98 5.57
CA ARG A 88 -0.81 12.89 6.43
C ARG A 88 0.01 11.84 5.67
N PRO A 89 1.28 12.14 5.32
CA PRO A 89 2.12 11.15 4.66
C PRO A 89 2.32 9.91 5.54
N ALA A 90 2.29 8.73 4.91
CA ALA A 90 2.43 7.47 5.61
C ALA A 90 3.17 6.41 4.79
N HIS A 91 3.75 5.46 5.50
CA HIS A 91 4.18 4.17 4.96
C HIS A 91 3.44 3.06 5.67
N ILE A 92 2.89 2.12 4.90
CA ILE A 92 2.22 0.94 5.44
C ILE A 92 3.04 -0.29 5.08
N TYR A 93 3.59 -0.96 6.09
CA TYR A 93 4.29 -2.23 5.93
C TYR A 93 3.36 -3.39 6.24
N VAL A 94 3.24 -4.33 5.32
CA VAL A 94 2.46 -5.55 5.52
C VAL A 94 3.32 -6.58 6.26
N VAL A 95 3.05 -6.77 7.55
CA VAL A 95 3.76 -7.75 8.38
C VAL A 95 3.33 -9.17 8.08
N ARG A 96 2.01 -9.36 7.89
CA ARG A 96 1.42 -10.68 7.67
C ARG A 96 0.15 -10.61 6.83
N GLY A 97 -0.02 -11.58 5.96
CA GLY A 97 -1.24 -11.78 5.19
C GLY A 97 -1.20 -11.12 3.82
N ARG A 98 -2.40 -10.90 3.30
CA ARG A 98 -2.65 -10.27 2.00
C ARG A 98 -3.87 -9.38 2.13
N ILE A 99 -3.76 -8.15 1.65
CA ILE A 99 -4.83 -7.14 1.72
C ILE A 99 -4.97 -6.44 0.38
N THR A 100 -6.19 -6.00 0.06
CA THR A 100 -6.51 -5.27 -1.15
C THR A 100 -6.67 -3.80 -0.83
N GLU A 101 -5.97 -2.93 -1.56
CA GLU A 101 -6.11 -1.48 -1.52
C GLU A 101 -6.91 -0.99 -2.73
N HIS A 102 -7.83 -0.07 -2.50
CA HIS A 102 -8.55 0.70 -3.52
C HIS A 102 -8.10 2.15 -3.42
N ARG A 103 -7.47 2.67 -4.47
CA ARG A 103 -6.74 3.95 -4.44
C ARG A 103 -7.25 4.86 -5.56
N SER A 104 -7.44 6.16 -5.24
CA SER A 104 -7.93 7.18 -6.18
C SER A 104 -7.05 7.35 -7.42
N THR A 105 -5.78 6.98 -7.32
CA THR A 105 -4.76 7.14 -8.38
C THR A 105 -4.48 5.86 -9.17
N CYS A 106 -5.24 4.78 -8.93
CA CYS A 106 -5.10 3.51 -9.64
C CYS A 106 -6.44 3.02 -10.18
N ALA A 107 -6.47 2.58 -11.43
CA ALA A 107 -7.70 2.14 -12.07
C ALA A 107 -8.17 0.74 -11.62
N VAL A 108 -7.29 -0.02 -10.97
CA VAL A 108 -7.55 -1.36 -10.48
C VAL A 108 -7.17 -1.49 -9.00
N PRO A 109 -7.77 -2.40 -8.24
CA PRO A 109 -7.34 -2.69 -6.88
C PRO A 109 -5.88 -3.21 -6.87
N ILE A 110 -5.14 -2.82 -5.84
CA ILE A 110 -3.75 -3.23 -5.63
C ILE A 110 -3.72 -4.29 -4.53
N ILE A 111 -3.01 -5.38 -4.77
CA ILE A 111 -2.86 -6.45 -3.77
C ILE A 111 -1.49 -6.32 -3.11
N HIS A 112 -1.49 -6.07 -1.80
CA HIS A 112 -0.30 -6.06 -0.97
C HIS A 112 -0.16 -7.39 -0.21
N ARG A 113 1.07 -7.86 -0.05
CA ARG A 113 1.43 -9.11 0.62
C ARG A 113 2.44 -8.84 1.72
N ALA A 114 2.63 -9.80 2.62
CA ALA A 114 3.69 -9.72 3.61
C ALA A 114 5.05 -9.39 2.98
N GLY A 115 5.71 -8.33 3.49
CA GLY A 115 6.94 -7.76 2.96
C GLY A 115 6.77 -6.50 2.09
N ASP A 116 5.56 -6.23 1.59
CA ASP A 116 5.30 -5.04 0.78
C ASP A 116 5.18 -3.79 1.64
N VAL A 117 5.54 -2.65 1.04
CA VAL A 117 5.34 -1.30 1.60
C VAL A 117 4.45 -0.52 0.64
N ALA A 118 3.34 0.02 1.14
CA ALA A 118 2.59 1.05 0.45
C ALA A 118 3.10 2.44 0.87
N VAL A 119 3.30 3.31 -0.12
CA VAL A 119 3.66 4.72 0.10
C VAL A 119 2.41 5.55 -0.12
N GLU A 120 2.07 6.36 0.88
CA GLU A 120 0.83 7.13 0.95
C GLU A 120 1.12 8.60 1.20
N GLY A 121 0.62 9.46 0.33
CA GLY A 121 0.84 10.91 0.43
C GLY A 121 0.28 11.68 -0.76
N GLY A 122 0.35 13.02 -0.68
CA GLY A 122 -0.26 13.90 -1.66
C GLY A 122 -1.77 13.75 -1.73
N ASP A 123 -2.35 13.91 -2.89
CA ASP A 123 -3.82 13.85 -3.08
C ASP A 123 -4.40 12.42 -3.03
N LEU A 124 -3.71 11.49 -2.38
CA LEU A 124 -4.17 10.12 -2.29
C LEU A 124 -5.38 10.01 -1.35
N THR A 125 -6.47 9.46 -1.88
CA THR A 125 -7.60 8.93 -1.12
C THR A 125 -7.70 7.44 -1.37
N HIS A 126 -7.93 6.65 -0.34
CA HIS A 126 -8.00 5.21 -0.47
C HIS A 126 -8.75 4.54 0.68
N TRP A 127 -8.95 3.22 0.54
CA TRP A 127 -9.47 2.33 1.57
C TRP A 127 -8.93 0.92 1.35
N TRP A 128 -8.95 0.08 2.41
CA TRP A 128 -8.39 -1.27 2.34
C TRP A 128 -9.40 -2.31 2.78
N ARG A 129 -9.31 -3.51 2.19
CA ARG A 129 -10.13 -4.65 2.56
C ARG A 129 -9.32 -5.94 2.66
N ASN A 130 -9.55 -6.67 3.72
CA ASN A 130 -9.01 -8.02 3.86
C ASN A 130 -9.96 -9.04 3.21
N ASP A 131 -9.72 -9.34 1.94
CA ASP A 131 -10.45 -10.38 1.19
C ASP A 131 -9.84 -11.78 1.38
N SER A 132 -8.88 -11.94 2.29
CA SER A 132 -8.27 -13.24 2.59
C SER A 132 -8.97 -13.96 3.76
N GLY A 133 -8.70 -15.26 3.89
CA GLY A 133 -9.27 -16.07 4.98
C GLY A 133 -8.55 -15.92 6.33
N GLY A 134 -7.44 -15.16 6.42
CA GLY A 134 -6.65 -14.98 7.63
C GLY A 134 -6.60 -13.53 8.08
N THR A 135 -6.23 -13.30 9.34
CA THR A 135 -6.00 -11.94 9.86
C THR A 135 -4.76 -11.33 9.21
N VAL A 136 -4.90 -10.14 8.65
CA VAL A 136 -3.80 -9.31 8.16
C VAL A 136 -3.26 -8.46 9.28
N VAL A 137 -1.95 -8.26 9.31
CA VAL A 137 -1.27 -7.36 10.26
C VAL A 137 -0.47 -6.34 9.47
N LEU A 138 -0.71 -5.07 9.75
CA LEU A 138 0.00 -3.93 9.17
C LEU A 138 0.71 -3.14 10.27
N ILE A 139 1.83 -2.53 9.91
CA ILE A 139 2.43 -1.42 10.64
C ILE A 139 2.25 -0.17 9.77
N SER A 140 1.60 0.84 10.32
CA SER A 140 1.50 2.18 9.74
C SER A 140 2.47 3.11 10.45
N ALA A 141 3.28 3.82 9.69
CA ALA A 141 4.14 4.91 10.18
C ALA A 141 3.71 6.19 9.46
N ASP A 142 3.13 7.13 10.18
CA ASP A 142 2.56 8.36 9.63
C ASP A 142 3.02 9.62 10.38
N ILE A 143 2.93 10.75 9.69
CA ILE A 143 3.10 12.07 10.30
C ILE A 143 1.72 12.71 10.37
N LEU A 144 1.19 12.81 11.59
CA LEU A 144 -0.10 13.44 11.81
C LEU A 144 -0.07 14.94 11.48
N PRO A 145 -1.16 15.47 10.90
CA PRO A 145 -1.38 16.90 10.80
C PRO A 145 -1.52 17.56 12.19
N PRO A 146 -1.50 18.88 12.27
CA PRO A 146 -1.84 19.58 13.50
C PRO A 146 -3.22 19.18 14.02
N ALA A 147 -3.37 19.17 15.34
CA ALA A 147 -4.62 18.77 16.01
C ALA A 147 -5.82 19.57 15.47
N GLY A 148 -6.94 18.86 15.23
CA GLY A 148 -8.17 19.44 14.67
C GLY A 148 -8.29 19.36 13.16
N ASP A 149 -7.29 18.81 12.46
CA ASP A 149 -7.40 18.49 11.03
C ASP A 149 -8.32 17.26 10.84
N PRO A 150 -9.19 17.26 9.80
CA PRO A 150 -10.07 16.11 9.52
C PRO A 150 -9.33 14.78 9.28
N ASP A 151 -8.08 14.82 8.83
CA ASP A 151 -7.26 13.63 8.57
C ASP A 151 -6.59 13.06 9.85
N GLU A 152 -6.74 13.73 11.02
CA GLU A 152 -6.17 13.28 12.31
C GLU A 152 -6.77 11.95 12.79
N SER A 153 -8.03 11.71 12.53
CA SER A 153 -8.84 10.67 13.18
C SER A 153 -8.66 9.23 12.63
N MET A 154 -7.79 9.05 11.62
CA MET A 154 -7.60 7.73 11.01
C MET A 154 -6.16 7.21 11.12
#